data_492971a43a92a3663976a0e9f05407b5
#
_entry.id   492971a43a92a3663976a0e9f05407b5
#
_cell.length_a   1.000
_cell.length_b   1.000
_cell.length_c   1.000
_cell.angle_alpha   90.00
_cell.angle_beta   90.00
_cell.angle_gamma   90.00
#
_symmetry.space_group_name_H-M   'P 1'
#
loop_
_entity.id
_entity.type
_entity.pdbx_description
1 polymer ?
#
loop_
_entity_poly.entity_id
_entity_poly.type
_entity_poly.pdbx_seq_one_letter_code
_entity_poly.pdbx_strand_id
1 'polypeptide(L)'
;MFTGIVQKQGKIITIKKESKSWRFEVEADKFLKDVKKGDSIAVNGVCTTIVDFEKNKFAFEAIEETLKKTNFKKLKKGSLVNLEKSIKWNEKIDGHFVQGHVDETGKIIYIKNDKKRTRITISLSKEMRPFVAYKGSISINGISLTISDVEDKNFSVDIIPHTLKNTNFSQLKRNDIVNIEADMIARYLHKIITTK
;
A
#
# COMPACT_ATOMS: atom_id res chain seq x y z
N MET A 1 8.43 9.99 0.18
CA MET A 1 8.07 9.67 -1.21
C MET A 1 8.57 8.27 -1.53
N PHE A 2 7.78 7.49 -2.25
CA PHE A 2 8.01 6.09 -2.62
C PHE A 2 7.74 5.91 -4.11
N THR A 3 8.00 4.72 -4.64
CA THR A 3 7.81 4.39 -6.06
C THR A 3 6.72 3.34 -6.30
N GLY A 4 6.26 2.70 -5.24
CA GLY A 4 5.35 1.57 -5.33
C GLY A 4 6.04 0.25 -5.75
N ILE A 5 7.34 0.17 -5.60
CA ILE A 5 8.13 -1.04 -5.81
C ILE A 5 8.46 -1.65 -4.46
N VAL A 6 7.76 -2.73 -4.13
CA VAL A 6 7.95 -3.44 -2.86
C VAL A 6 9.35 -4.05 -2.80
N GLN A 7 10.11 -3.67 -1.79
CA GLN A 7 11.48 -4.13 -1.60
C GLN A 7 11.55 -5.39 -0.72
N LYS A 8 10.58 -5.56 0.19
CA LYS A 8 10.55 -6.67 1.15
C LYS A 8 9.14 -6.94 1.65
N GLN A 9 8.87 -8.17 2.01
CA GLN A 9 7.75 -8.49 2.90
C GLN A 9 8.24 -8.51 4.35
N GLY A 10 7.56 -7.76 5.21
CA GLY A 10 7.74 -7.82 6.66
C GLY A 10 6.62 -8.61 7.32
N LYS A 11 6.79 -8.96 8.59
CA LYS A 11 5.81 -9.69 9.39
C LYS A 11 5.47 -8.92 10.65
N ILE A 12 4.20 -8.67 10.89
CA ILE A 12 3.75 -8.07 12.15
C ILE A 12 4.03 -9.04 13.30
N ILE A 13 4.83 -8.63 14.27
CA ILE A 13 5.16 -9.46 15.45
C ILE A 13 4.44 -8.99 16.71
N THR A 14 4.15 -7.71 16.84
CA THR A 14 3.45 -7.12 17.99
C THR A 14 2.50 -6.03 17.55
N ILE A 15 1.35 -5.93 18.19
CA ILE A 15 0.42 -4.80 18.11
C ILE A 15 0.02 -4.42 19.52
N LYS A 16 0.42 -3.21 19.96
CA LYS A 16 -0.04 -2.61 21.22
C LYS A 16 -1.10 -1.56 20.89
N LYS A 17 -2.29 -1.76 21.42
CA LYS A 17 -3.44 -0.86 21.21
C LYS A 17 -3.52 0.11 22.38
N GLU A 18 -3.39 1.39 22.08
CA GLU A 18 -3.53 2.47 23.04
C GLU A 18 -4.74 3.36 22.66
N SER A 19 -5.18 4.23 23.56
CA SER A 19 -6.40 5.01 23.35
C SER A 19 -6.33 5.98 22.17
N LYS A 20 -5.16 6.52 21.85
CA LYS A 20 -4.95 7.54 20.80
C LYS A 20 -4.18 7.04 19.59
N SER A 21 -3.43 5.95 19.73
CA SER A 21 -2.63 5.36 18.65
C SER A 21 -2.42 3.86 18.87
N TRP A 22 -2.05 3.14 17.81
CA TRP A 22 -1.60 1.77 17.93
C TRP A 22 -0.12 1.70 17.54
N ARG A 23 0.67 1.02 18.36
CA ARG A 23 2.08 0.73 18.06
C ARG A 23 2.19 -0.66 17.44
N PHE A 24 2.86 -0.73 16.31
CA PHE A 24 3.14 -1.94 15.55
C PHE A 24 4.63 -2.21 15.58
N GLU A 25 5.01 -3.47 15.75
CA GLU A 25 6.37 -3.94 15.53
C GLU A 25 6.39 -4.89 14.33
N VAL A 26 7.32 -4.66 13.42
CA VAL A 26 7.47 -5.39 12.16
C VAL A 26 8.85 -6.03 12.12
N GLU A 27 8.89 -7.34 11.95
CA GLU A 27 10.11 -8.08 11.62
C GLU A 27 10.40 -7.92 10.12
N ALA A 28 11.63 -7.50 9.80
CA ALA A 28 12.08 -7.20 8.44
C ALA A 28 13.56 -7.53 8.27
N ASP A 29 13.90 -8.83 8.27
CA ASP A 29 15.27 -9.29 8.18
C ASP A 29 16.00 -8.72 6.96
N LYS A 30 17.25 -8.24 7.18
CA LYS A 30 18.13 -7.61 6.17
C LYS A 30 17.56 -6.39 5.45
N PHE A 31 16.40 -5.86 5.86
CA PHE A 31 15.77 -4.69 5.23
C PHE A 31 16.23 -3.37 5.86
N LEU A 32 16.58 -3.35 7.14
CA LEU A 32 16.83 -2.14 7.93
C LEU A 32 18.26 -1.61 7.81
N LYS A 33 19.06 -2.08 6.85
CA LYS A 33 20.37 -1.49 6.57
C LYS A 33 20.17 -0.02 6.14
N ASP A 34 20.96 0.87 6.67
CA ASP A 34 20.95 2.33 6.38
C ASP A 34 19.64 3.04 6.78
N VAL A 35 18.92 2.49 7.75
CA VAL A 35 17.70 3.07 8.32
C VAL A 35 17.97 3.63 9.70
N LYS A 36 17.35 4.75 10.05
CA LYS A 36 17.44 5.39 11.36
C LYS A 36 16.05 5.78 11.89
N LYS A 37 15.98 6.03 13.19
CA LYS A 37 14.79 6.60 13.84
C LYS A 37 14.42 7.94 13.19
N GLY A 38 13.14 8.12 12.87
CA GLY A 38 12.62 9.27 12.13
C GLY A 38 12.54 9.07 10.62
N ASP A 39 13.15 8.04 10.06
CA ASP A 39 12.99 7.72 8.63
C ASP A 39 11.58 7.21 8.32
N SER A 40 11.18 7.37 7.06
CA SER A 40 9.89 6.88 6.58
C SER A 40 10.03 5.52 5.90
N ILE A 41 9.13 4.61 6.24
CA ILE A 41 8.91 3.33 5.54
C ILE A 41 7.44 3.25 5.15
N ALA A 42 7.16 2.88 3.90
CA ALA A 42 5.81 2.50 3.50
C ALA A 42 5.51 1.07 3.98
N VAL A 43 4.46 0.93 4.78
CA VAL A 43 3.94 -0.36 5.26
C VAL A 43 2.57 -0.57 4.63
N ASN A 44 2.42 -1.56 3.75
CA ASN A 44 1.23 -1.71 2.91
C ASN A 44 0.82 -0.40 2.22
N GLY A 45 1.80 0.38 1.73
CA GLY A 45 1.57 1.66 1.07
C GLY A 45 1.21 2.82 2.00
N VAL A 46 1.23 2.62 3.31
CA VAL A 46 1.04 3.71 4.27
C VAL A 46 2.40 4.26 4.68
N CYS A 47 2.63 5.55 4.50
CA CYS A 47 3.83 6.22 5.01
C CYS A 47 3.82 6.19 6.53
N THR A 48 4.79 5.51 7.12
CA THR A 48 4.95 5.41 8.56
C THR A 48 6.33 5.92 8.97
N THR A 49 6.41 6.55 10.13
CA THR A 49 7.68 7.02 10.70
C THR A 49 8.20 5.99 11.69
N ILE A 50 9.47 5.63 11.55
CA ILE A 50 10.13 4.72 12.48
C ILE A 50 10.31 5.43 13.82
N VAL A 51 9.69 4.89 14.86
CA VAL A 51 9.83 5.39 16.23
C VAL A 51 10.90 4.62 17.02
N ASP A 52 11.19 3.41 16.59
CA ASP A 52 12.19 2.54 17.22
C ASP A 52 12.62 1.43 16.25
N PHE A 53 13.87 0.93 16.32
CA PHE A 53 14.33 -0.17 15.50
C PHE A 53 15.51 -0.92 16.13
N GLU A 54 15.63 -2.19 15.75
CA GLU A 54 16.75 -3.07 16.04
C GLU A 54 17.24 -3.70 14.72
N LYS A 55 18.24 -4.55 14.79
CA LYS A 55 18.84 -5.18 13.60
C LYS A 55 17.82 -5.75 12.60
N ASN A 56 16.78 -6.41 13.08
CA ASN A 56 15.82 -7.17 12.24
C ASN A 56 14.37 -6.74 12.44
N LYS A 57 14.10 -5.72 13.23
CA LYS A 57 12.72 -5.24 13.47
C LYS A 57 12.67 -3.73 13.65
N PHE A 58 11.56 -3.13 13.31
CA PHE A 58 11.26 -1.73 13.57
C PHE A 58 9.85 -1.57 14.14
N ALA A 59 9.63 -0.43 14.78
CA ALA A 59 8.33 -0.04 15.27
C ALA A 59 7.87 1.27 14.65
N PHE A 60 6.57 1.38 14.43
CA PHE A 60 5.89 2.60 14.04
C PHE A 60 4.58 2.76 14.82
N GLU A 61 4.04 3.96 14.82
CA GLU A 61 2.75 4.27 15.43
C GLU A 61 1.76 4.75 14.38
N ALA A 62 0.51 4.32 14.52
CA ALA A 62 -0.60 4.75 13.69
C ALA A 62 -1.65 5.43 14.55
N ILE A 63 -1.91 6.70 14.28
CA ILE A 63 -2.97 7.50 14.95
C ILE A 63 -4.35 7.08 14.46
N GLU A 64 -5.39 7.53 15.14
CA GLU A 64 -6.76 7.11 14.85
C GLU A 64 -7.19 7.36 13.40
N GLU A 65 -6.78 8.49 12.80
CA GLU A 65 -7.08 8.81 11.39
C GLU A 65 -6.46 7.77 10.45
N THR A 66 -5.18 7.42 10.63
CA THR A 66 -4.51 6.36 9.87
C THR A 66 -5.20 5.02 10.03
N LEU A 67 -5.60 4.69 11.26
CA LEU A 67 -6.33 3.45 11.55
C LEU A 67 -7.72 3.40 10.91
N LYS A 68 -8.37 4.54 10.72
CA LYS A 68 -9.70 4.62 10.05
C LYS A 68 -9.57 4.45 8.54
N LYS A 69 -8.56 5.05 7.94
CA LYS A 69 -8.39 5.11 6.48
C LYS A 69 -7.64 3.93 5.88
N THR A 70 -6.99 3.11 6.71
CA THR A 70 -6.14 2.02 6.24
C THR A 70 -6.57 0.64 6.74
N ASN A 71 -5.98 -0.39 6.17
CA ASN A 71 -6.20 -1.77 6.59
C ASN A 71 -5.50 -2.14 7.91
N PHE A 72 -4.84 -1.21 8.59
CA PHE A 72 -4.06 -1.49 9.81
C PHE A 72 -4.90 -2.09 10.94
N LYS A 73 -6.18 -1.70 11.08
CA LYS A 73 -7.10 -2.33 12.05
C LYS A 73 -7.36 -3.82 11.79
N LYS A 74 -7.12 -4.30 10.57
CA LYS A 74 -7.31 -5.70 10.19
C LYS A 74 -6.05 -6.55 10.37
N LEU A 75 -4.89 -5.89 10.57
CA LEU A 75 -3.63 -6.60 10.81
C LEU A 75 -3.67 -7.30 12.17
N LYS A 76 -3.01 -8.45 12.23
CA LYS A 76 -2.82 -9.25 13.44
C LYS A 76 -1.38 -9.76 13.48
N LYS A 77 -0.94 -10.24 14.64
CA LYS A 77 0.35 -10.94 14.76
C LYS A 77 0.44 -12.05 13.70
N GLY A 78 1.53 -12.08 12.96
CA GLY A 78 1.76 -12.97 11.82
C GLY A 78 1.32 -12.43 10.47
N SER A 79 0.60 -11.32 10.38
CA SER A 79 0.24 -10.70 9.09
C SER A 79 1.49 -10.29 8.32
N LEU A 80 1.53 -10.64 7.02
CA LEU A 80 2.56 -10.13 6.11
C LEU A 80 2.17 -8.74 5.59
N VAL A 81 3.16 -7.86 5.53
CA VAL A 81 3.01 -6.49 5.01
C VAL A 81 4.08 -6.20 3.96
N ASN A 82 3.73 -5.45 2.94
CA ASN A 82 4.68 -4.96 1.96
C ASN A 82 5.48 -3.80 2.54
N LEU A 83 6.78 -3.77 2.30
CA LEU A 83 7.69 -2.76 2.80
C LEU A 83 8.45 -2.11 1.65
N GLU A 84 8.54 -0.78 1.69
CA GLU A 84 9.37 0.02 0.81
C GLU A 84 10.01 1.15 1.62
N LYS A 85 11.33 1.37 1.48
CA LYS A 85 12.01 2.55 2.03
C LYS A 85 11.72 3.78 1.18
N SER A 86 11.74 4.97 1.78
CA SER A 86 11.66 6.20 1.01
C SER A 86 12.76 6.28 -0.03
N ILE A 87 12.40 6.76 -1.24
CA ILE A 87 13.33 6.95 -2.34
C ILE A 87 14.43 7.96 -1.95
N LYS A 88 15.67 7.68 -2.32
CA LYS A 88 16.81 8.59 -2.15
C LYS A 88 16.95 9.48 -3.38
N TRP A 89 17.63 10.61 -3.21
CA TRP A 89 18.05 11.44 -4.34
C TRP A 89 18.91 10.61 -5.31
N ASN A 90 18.65 10.71 -6.61
CA ASN A 90 19.29 9.92 -7.68
C ASN A 90 18.87 8.44 -7.81
N GLU A 91 17.87 7.96 -7.09
CA GLU A 91 17.29 6.64 -7.35
C GLU A 91 16.26 6.71 -8.50
N LYS A 92 16.10 5.57 -9.20
CA LYS A 92 15.12 5.44 -10.28
C LYS A 92 13.70 5.32 -9.74
N ILE A 93 12.75 5.85 -10.49
CA ILE A 93 11.32 5.68 -10.24
C ILE A 93 10.80 4.64 -11.22
N ASP A 94 10.85 3.35 -10.83
CA ASP A 94 10.42 2.25 -11.69
C ASP A 94 8.89 2.02 -11.68
N GLY A 95 8.17 2.60 -10.72
CA GLY A 95 6.70 2.59 -10.65
C GLY A 95 6.09 3.94 -11.03
N HIS A 96 5.46 4.60 -10.06
CA HIS A 96 4.97 5.97 -10.16
C HIS A 96 5.21 6.71 -8.84
N PHE A 97 4.91 8.00 -8.75
CA PHE A 97 5.03 8.77 -7.51
C PHE A 97 3.98 8.31 -6.50
N VAL A 98 4.41 7.59 -5.47
CA VAL A 98 3.60 7.14 -4.34
C VAL A 98 3.98 7.93 -3.09
N GLN A 99 3.00 8.57 -2.47
CA GLN A 99 3.23 9.38 -1.27
C GLN A 99 3.16 8.56 0.02
N GLY A 100 2.44 7.44 -0.03
CA GLY A 100 2.06 6.68 1.16
C GLY A 100 0.84 7.28 1.88
N HIS A 101 0.09 8.11 1.17
CA HIS A 101 -1.11 8.79 1.67
C HIS A 101 -2.36 8.08 1.16
N VAL A 102 -2.71 6.99 1.83
CA VAL A 102 -3.85 6.14 1.48
C VAL A 102 -5.14 6.96 1.49
N ASP A 103 -5.86 6.93 0.38
CA ASP A 103 -7.15 7.63 0.23
C ASP A 103 -8.27 6.85 0.90
N GLU A 104 -8.36 5.56 0.60
CA GLU A 104 -9.37 4.66 1.15
C GLU A 104 -8.88 3.22 1.19
N THR A 105 -9.73 2.34 1.71
CA THR A 105 -9.54 0.89 1.57
C THR A 105 -10.55 0.31 0.60
N GLY A 106 -10.09 -0.60 -0.28
CA GLY A 106 -10.95 -1.39 -1.15
C GLY A 106 -11.06 -2.83 -0.68
N LYS A 107 -12.19 -3.46 -1.01
CA LYS A 107 -12.43 -4.88 -0.75
C LYS A 107 -12.13 -5.69 -2.00
N ILE A 108 -11.41 -6.79 -1.87
CA ILE A 108 -11.21 -7.75 -2.95
C ILE A 108 -12.57 -8.42 -3.28
N ILE A 109 -13.08 -8.17 -4.47
CA ILE A 109 -14.35 -8.73 -4.96
C ILE A 109 -14.11 -10.08 -5.62
N TYR A 110 -13.07 -10.14 -6.46
CA TYR A 110 -12.78 -11.31 -7.27
C TYR A 110 -11.28 -11.47 -7.52
N ILE A 111 -10.81 -12.71 -7.57
CA ILE A 111 -9.45 -13.08 -7.95
C ILE A 111 -9.54 -14.17 -9.00
N LYS A 112 -8.97 -13.94 -10.18
CA LYS A 112 -8.87 -14.91 -11.26
C LYS A 112 -7.40 -15.20 -11.55
N ASN A 113 -6.99 -16.41 -11.25
CA ASN A 113 -5.64 -16.89 -11.57
C ASN A 113 -5.62 -17.46 -12.99
N ASP A 114 -4.70 -16.98 -13.79
CA ASP A 114 -4.36 -17.49 -15.10
C ASP A 114 -2.85 -17.86 -15.08
N LYS A 115 -2.40 -18.75 -15.99
CA LYS A 115 -0.99 -19.15 -16.08
C LYS A 115 -0.02 -17.97 -16.25
N LYS A 116 -0.46 -16.87 -16.86
CA LYS A 116 0.37 -15.72 -17.20
C LYS A 116 0.19 -14.53 -16.26
N ARG A 117 -0.95 -14.44 -15.57
CA ARG A 117 -1.30 -13.29 -14.70
C ARG A 117 -2.36 -13.65 -13.69
N THR A 118 -2.45 -12.87 -12.64
CA THR A 118 -3.58 -12.88 -11.70
C THR A 118 -4.35 -11.58 -11.83
N ARG A 119 -5.62 -11.66 -12.23
CA ARG A 119 -6.52 -10.50 -12.22
C ARG A 119 -7.16 -10.38 -10.85
N ILE A 120 -7.10 -9.18 -10.28
CA ILE A 120 -7.75 -8.84 -9.02
C ILE A 120 -8.73 -7.69 -9.27
N THR A 121 -9.99 -7.90 -8.92
CA THR A 121 -11.05 -6.87 -8.96
C THR A 121 -11.29 -6.36 -7.55
N ILE A 122 -11.30 -5.05 -7.39
CA ILE A 122 -11.35 -4.35 -6.10
C ILE A 122 -12.50 -3.36 -6.12
N SER A 123 -13.23 -3.26 -4.99
CA SER A 123 -14.31 -2.28 -4.85
C SER A 123 -13.77 -0.85 -4.93
N LEU A 124 -14.56 0.04 -5.51
CA LEU A 124 -14.25 1.45 -5.70
C LEU A 124 -15.39 2.29 -5.14
N SER A 125 -15.06 3.26 -4.29
CA SER A 125 -16.05 4.22 -3.82
C SER A 125 -16.41 5.24 -4.91
N LYS A 126 -17.54 5.92 -4.74
CA LYS A 126 -17.95 6.99 -5.64
C LYS A 126 -16.97 8.17 -5.58
N GLU A 127 -16.44 8.43 -4.41
CA GLU A 127 -15.47 9.51 -4.13
C GLU A 127 -14.13 9.27 -4.83
N MET A 128 -13.69 8.02 -4.91
CA MET A 128 -12.42 7.65 -5.58
C MET A 128 -12.54 7.52 -7.10
N ARG A 129 -13.76 7.34 -7.63
CA ARG A 129 -14.00 7.13 -9.06
C ARG A 129 -13.33 8.17 -9.99
N PRO A 130 -13.35 9.49 -9.68
CA PRO A 130 -12.70 10.50 -10.53
C PRO A 130 -11.19 10.36 -10.68
N PHE A 131 -10.54 9.66 -9.76
CA PHE A 131 -9.07 9.49 -9.74
C PHE A 131 -8.60 8.19 -10.36
N VAL A 132 -9.53 7.31 -10.78
CA VAL A 132 -9.24 5.98 -11.30
C VAL A 132 -9.53 5.94 -12.80
N ALA A 133 -8.47 5.89 -13.61
CA ALA A 133 -8.58 5.90 -15.07
C ALA A 133 -8.06 4.59 -15.66
N TYR A 134 -8.71 4.08 -16.72
CA TYR A 134 -8.22 2.96 -17.50
C TYR A 134 -6.78 3.23 -18.00
N LYS A 135 -5.87 2.27 -17.80
CA LYS A 135 -4.42 2.40 -18.06
C LYS A 135 -3.67 3.41 -17.19
N GLY A 136 -4.34 4.05 -16.23
CA GLY A 136 -3.66 4.87 -15.23
C GLY A 136 -2.92 4.04 -14.19
N SER A 137 -2.07 4.71 -13.41
CA SER A 137 -1.38 4.12 -12.27
C SER A 137 -2.23 4.19 -11.01
N ILE A 138 -2.06 3.21 -10.14
CA ILE A 138 -2.67 3.17 -8.81
C ILE A 138 -1.76 2.39 -7.87
N SER A 139 -1.70 2.79 -6.61
CA SER A 139 -0.99 2.04 -5.58
C SER A 139 -1.95 1.21 -4.75
N ILE A 140 -1.73 -0.11 -4.68
CA ILE A 140 -2.53 -1.05 -3.88
C ILE A 140 -1.63 -1.79 -2.90
N ASN A 141 -1.88 -1.61 -1.59
CA ASN A 141 -0.96 -2.07 -0.54
C ASN A 141 0.51 -1.68 -0.82
N GLY A 142 0.74 -0.49 -1.39
CA GLY A 142 2.06 0.02 -1.73
C GLY A 142 2.67 -0.56 -3.02
N ILE A 143 1.90 -1.27 -3.83
CA ILE A 143 2.36 -1.80 -5.10
C ILE A 143 1.86 -0.90 -6.23
N SER A 144 2.77 -0.35 -7.03
CA SER A 144 2.44 0.37 -8.25
C SER A 144 1.89 -0.57 -9.30
N LEU A 145 0.66 -0.35 -9.73
CA LEU A 145 -0.05 -1.21 -10.68
C LEU A 145 -0.73 -0.38 -11.76
N THR A 146 -0.88 -0.98 -12.92
CA THR A 146 -1.68 -0.40 -14.02
C THR A 146 -3.12 -0.89 -13.92
N ILE A 147 -4.08 0.02 -14.00
CA ILE A 147 -5.50 -0.27 -14.02
C ILE A 147 -5.84 -0.92 -15.36
N SER A 148 -6.33 -2.15 -15.33
CA SER A 148 -6.66 -2.93 -16.53
C SER A 148 -8.13 -2.88 -16.92
N ASP A 149 -8.99 -2.44 -15.99
CA ASP A 149 -10.43 -2.27 -16.25
C ASP A 149 -11.05 -1.35 -15.18
N VAL A 150 -12.11 -0.61 -15.52
CA VAL A 150 -12.80 0.32 -14.62
C VAL A 150 -14.30 0.23 -14.84
N GLU A 151 -15.04 -0.07 -13.78
CA GLU A 151 -16.50 -0.05 -13.73
C GLU A 151 -16.98 0.98 -12.69
N ASP A 152 -18.29 1.16 -12.57
CA ASP A 152 -18.85 2.17 -11.64
C ASP A 152 -18.48 1.93 -10.17
N LYS A 153 -18.41 0.67 -9.74
CA LYS A 153 -18.21 0.30 -8.33
C LYS A 153 -16.97 -0.55 -8.08
N ASN A 154 -16.16 -0.78 -9.10
CA ASN A 154 -14.96 -1.57 -8.99
C ASN A 154 -13.97 -1.24 -10.11
N PHE A 155 -12.73 -1.65 -9.93
CA PHE A 155 -11.69 -1.65 -10.95
C PHE A 155 -10.88 -2.92 -10.85
N SER A 156 -10.14 -3.24 -11.91
CA SER A 156 -9.29 -4.43 -11.96
C SER A 156 -7.84 -4.06 -12.25
N VAL A 157 -6.95 -4.87 -11.71
CA VAL A 157 -5.51 -4.85 -11.98
C VAL A 157 -5.04 -6.24 -12.38
N ASP A 158 -4.08 -6.32 -13.28
CA ASP A 158 -3.46 -7.58 -13.71
C ASP A 158 -2.05 -7.68 -13.13
N ILE A 159 -1.79 -8.71 -12.35
CA ILE A 159 -0.55 -8.91 -11.60
C ILE A 159 0.27 -10.01 -12.24
N ILE A 160 1.53 -9.72 -12.54
CA ILE A 160 2.48 -10.69 -13.08
C ILE A 160 2.98 -11.63 -11.96
N PRO A 161 3.41 -12.86 -12.31
CA PRO A 161 3.87 -13.83 -11.31
C PRO A 161 4.99 -13.34 -10.41
N HIS A 162 5.90 -12.51 -10.93
CA HIS A 162 6.97 -11.92 -10.14
C HIS A 162 6.43 -11.06 -8.99
N THR A 163 5.50 -10.13 -9.27
CA THR A 163 4.88 -9.25 -8.27
C THR A 163 4.07 -10.07 -7.26
N LEU A 164 3.30 -11.04 -7.73
CA LEU A 164 2.52 -11.92 -6.85
C LEU A 164 3.41 -12.66 -5.84
N LYS A 165 4.55 -13.20 -6.29
CA LYS A 165 5.49 -13.94 -5.44
C LYS A 165 6.20 -13.08 -4.41
N ASN A 166 6.53 -11.83 -4.77
CA ASN A 166 7.36 -10.94 -3.95
C ASN A 166 6.57 -9.97 -3.06
N THR A 167 5.25 -10.05 -3.08
CA THR A 167 4.36 -9.18 -2.29
C THR A 167 3.35 -9.99 -1.50
N ASN A 168 2.67 -9.33 -0.55
CA ASN A 168 1.60 -9.97 0.23
C ASN A 168 0.37 -10.34 -0.61
N PHE A 169 0.34 -10.00 -1.89
CA PHE A 169 -0.75 -10.36 -2.81
C PHE A 169 -0.89 -11.87 -3.01
N SER A 170 0.18 -12.65 -2.83
CA SER A 170 0.12 -14.12 -2.85
C SER A 170 -0.81 -14.72 -1.78
N GLN A 171 -1.12 -13.97 -0.72
CA GLN A 171 -1.96 -14.42 0.39
C GLN A 171 -3.37 -13.82 0.38
N LEU A 172 -3.64 -12.86 -0.51
CA LEU A 172 -4.93 -12.19 -0.59
C LEU A 172 -6.04 -13.17 -1.02
N LYS A 173 -7.19 -13.00 -0.40
CA LYS A 173 -8.40 -13.75 -0.67
C LYS A 173 -9.56 -12.80 -0.95
N ARG A 174 -10.63 -13.33 -1.54
CA ARG A 174 -11.89 -12.61 -1.65
C ARG A 174 -12.34 -12.12 -0.27
N ASN A 175 -12.81 -10.90 -0.21
CA ASN A 175 -13.22 -10.14 0.98
C ASN A 175 -12.07 -9.54 1.82
N ASP A 176 -10.81 -9.78 1.49
CA ASP A 176 -9.71 -9.05 2.14
C ASP A 176 -9.75 -7.56 1.80
N ILE A 177 -9.21 -6.76 2.70
CA ILE A 177 -9.16 -5.30 2.60
C ILE A 177 -7.76 -4.88 2.23
N VAL A 178 -7.65 -4.07 1.19
CA VAL A 178 -6.38 -3.49 0.71
C VAL A 178 -6.41 -1.97 0.79
N ASN A 179 -5.26 -1.35 1.01
CA ASN A 179 -5.10 0.09 0.94
C ASN A 179 -5.04 0.55 -0.51
N ILE A 180 -5.68 1.66 -0.82
CA ILE A 180 -5.69 2.28 -2.16
C ILE A 180 -5.17 3.70 -2.04
N GLU A 181 -4.20 4.05 -2.88
CA GLU A 181 -3.74 5.42 -3.09
C GLU A 181 -3.81 5.72 -4.59
N ALA A 182 -4.56 6.75 -4.96
CA ALA A 182 -4.63 7.26 -6.33
C ALA A 182 -3.31 7.90 -6.75
N ASP A 183 -3.03 7.90 -8.04
CA ASP A 183 -1.93 8.69 -8.59
C ASP A 183 -2.11 10.17 -8.21
N MET A 184 -1.09 10.77 -7.59
CA MET A 184 -1.14 12.16 -7.15
C MET A 184 -1.43 13.12 -8.31
N ILE A 185 -1.02 12.80 -9.54
CA ILE A 185 -1.29 13.60 -10.73
C ILE A 185 -2.80 13.68 -10.97
N ALA A 186 -3.51 12.55 -10.88
CA ALA A 186 -4.97 12.53 -11.03
C ALA A 186 -5.67 13.43 -10.00
N ARG A 187 -5.16 13.44 -8.75
CA ARG A 187 -5.69 14.25 -7.66
C ARG A 187 -5.55 15.76 -7.93
N TYR A 188 -4.37 16.21 -8.37
CA TYR A 188 -4.14 17.61 -8.67
C TYR A 188 -4.88 18.07 -9.93
N LEU A 189 -4.91 17.25 -10.99
CA LEU A 189 -5.69 17.52 -12.20
C LEU A 189 -7.18 17.66 -11.87
N HIS A 190 -7.75 16.75 -11.12
CA HIS A 190 -9.15 16.83 -10.69
C HIS A 190 -9.42 18.14 -9.92
N LYS A 191 -8.56 18.50 -8.96
CA LYS A 191 -8.71 19.75 -8.21
C LYS A 191 -8.70 20.97 -9.11
N ILE A 192 -7.76 21.06 -10.06
CA ILE A 192 -7.64 22.19 -11.01
C ILE A 192 -8.88 22.31 -11.90
N ILE A 193 -9.38 21.18 -12.42
CA ILE A 193 -10.53 21.17 -13.35
C ILE A 193 -11.85 21.47 -12.62
N THR A 194 -11.99 21.07 -11.37
CA THR A 194 -13.23 21.22 -10.59
C THR A 194 -13.29 22.49 -9.74
N THR A 195 -12.18 23.23 -9.62
CA THR A 195 -12.16 24.54 -8.94
C THR A 195 -12.34 25.63 -10.01
N LYS A 196 -13.61 25.96 -10.27
CA LYS A 196 -14.01 27.18 -10.99
C LYS A 196 -14.50 28.22 -10.01
#